data_c11bdafe2f7e752b64a078f148eddddb
#
_entry.id   c11bdafe2f7e752b64a078f148eddddb
#
_cell.length_a   1.000
_cell.length_b   1.000
_cell.length_c   1.000
_cell.angle_alpha   90.00
_cell.angle_beta   90.00
_cell.angle_gamma   90.00
#
_symmetry.space_group_name_H-M   'P 1'
#
loop_
_entity.id
_entity.type
_entity.pdbx_description
1 polymer ?
#
loop_
_entity_poly.entity_id
_entity_poly.type
_entity_poly.pdbx_seq_one_letter_code
_entity_poly.pdbx_strand_id
1 'polypeptide(L)'
;ISLLRQKVGMVFTEPVLFAGNILGNITAGLRLQGIKKKQKLEECAEETLGYMGILEEFRDLLYTDASYLNRSQAQLVCIARALALRPGLLLMDEPTRLLDSMTSMKVEDMMFNLKKDCTIVVAVHSPQMAGRIAEETAMMEDGTVLEWGRTSDLFYHPQHLHTEQFVSSKFA
;
A
#
# COMPACT_ATOMS: atom_id res chain seq x y z
N ILE A 1 12.04 16.14 11.55
CA ILE A 1 11.99 15.15 10.44
C ILE A 1 11.66 13.76 10.99
N SER A 2 12.29 13.29 12.06
CA SER A 2 12.03 11.94 12.64
C SER A 2 10.58 11.72 13.08
N LEU A 3 9.96 12.70 13.74
CA LEU A 3 8.57 12.65 14.17
C LEU A 3 7.59 12.63 12.98
N LEU A 4 7.89 13.34 11.89
CA LEU A 4 7.08 13.33 10.68
C LEU A 4 7.13 11.95 10.01
N ARG A 5 8.32 11.34 9.90
CA ARG A 5 8.51 10.01 9.31
C ARG A 5 7.79 8.89 10.06
N GLN A 6 7.45 9.09 11.33
CA GLN A 6 6.63 8.14 12.09
C GLN A 6 5.15 8.22 11.75
N LYS A 7 4.69 9.35 11.22
CA LYS A 7 3.29 9.60 10.86
C LYS A 7 2.99 9.35 9.38
N VAL A 8 4.03 9.23 8.56
CA VAL A 8 3.92 9.01 7.11
C VAL A 8 4.52 7.66 6.78
N GLY A 9 3.69 6.73 6.34
CA GLY A 9 4.12 5.47 5.74
C GLY A 9 4.42 5.66 4.26
N MET A 10 5.40 4.90 3.74
CA MET A 10 5.69 4.88 2.31
C MET A 10 5.97 3.46 1.83
N VAL A 11 5.33 3.09 0.74
CA VAL A 11 5.48 1.81 0.04
C VAL A 11 5.94 2.10 -1.37
N PHE A 12 7.05 1.50 -1.76
CA PHE A 12 7.62 1.65 -3.10
C PHE A 12 7.17 0.51 -4.01
N THR A 13 7.25 0.73 -5.31
CA THR A 13 6.98 -0.27 -6.37
C THR A 13 7.84 -1.52 -6.20
N GLU A 14 9.14 -1.34 -5.92
CA GLU A 14 10.07 -2.44 -5.69
C GLU A 14 10.24 -2.69 -4.19
N PRO A 15 9.99 -3.93 -3.72
CA PRO A 15 10.12 -4.26 -2.30
C PRO A 15 11.58 -4.25 -1.85
N VAL A 16 11.85 -3.57 -0.74
CA VAL A 16 13.16 -3.57 -0.08
C VAL A 16 12.99 -4.14 1.32
N LEU A 17 13.52 -5.34 1.54
CA LEU A 17 13.51 -6.02 2.83
C LEU A 17 14.83 -5.77 3.59
N PHE A 18 14.72 -5.69 4.91
CA PHE A 18 15.88 -5.69 5.80
C PHE A 18 16.36 -7.13 6.02
N ALA A 19 17.66 -7.30 6.28
CA ALA A 19 18.20 -8.57 6.70
C ALA A 19 17.51 -9.10 7.97
N GLY A 20 17.23 -10.39 8.01
CA GLY A 20 16.55 -11.07 9.11
C GLY A 20 15.17 -11.61 8.73
N ASN A 21 14.36 -11.92 9.73
CA ASN A 21 13.07 -12.59 9.53
C ASN A 21 11.92 -11.62 9.18
N ILE A 22 10.80 -12.20 8.79
CA ILE A 22 9.58 -11.46 8.37
C ILE A 22 9.03 -10.62 9.52
N LEU A 23 8.93 -11.19 10.74
CA LEU A 23 8.49 -10.44 11.93
C LEU A 23 9.37 -9.21 12.18
N GLY A 24 10.69 -9.35 12.03
CA GLY A 24 11.64 -8.25 12.16
C GLY A 24 11.42 -7.15 11.13
N ASN A 25 11.09 -7.53 9.90
CA ASN A 25 10.75 -6.59 8.84
C ASN A 25 9.46 -5.82 9.13
N ILE A 26 8.37 -6.51 9.44
CA ILE A 26 7.07 -5.88 9.74
C ILE A 26 7.20 -4.92 10.93
N THR A 27 7.90 -5.34 11.97
CA THR A 27 7.97 -4.59 13.24
C THR A 27 9.18 -3.67 13.36
N ALA A 28 9.95 -3.45 12.30
CA ALA A 28 11.17 -2.65 12.32
C ALA A 28 10.93 -1.23 12.88
N GLY A 29 9.88 -0.56 12.43
CA GLY A 29 9.52 0.78 12.89
C GLY A 29 9.15 0.83 14.38
N LEU A 30 8.42 -0.19 14.87
CA LEU A 30 8.05 -0.30 16.29
C LEU A 30 9.28 -0.48 17.19
N ARG A 31 10.27 -1.26 16.73
CA ARG A 31 11.54 -1.44 17.44
C ARG A 31 12.32 -0.13 17.53
N LEU A 32 12.30 0.68 16.47
CA LEU A 32 12.91 2.03 16.49
C LEU A 32 12.18 2.98 17.45
N GLN A 33 10.87 2.80 17.68
CA GLN A 33 10.10 3.51 18.69
C GLN A 33 10.35 2.98 20.12
N GLY A 34 11.22 1.97 20.30
CA GLY A 34 11.59 1.41 21.59
C GLY A 34 10.73 0.25 22.07
N ILE A 35 9.81 -0.27 21.25
CA ILE A 35 9.02 -1.46 21.58
C ILE A 35 9.92 -2.70 21.42
N LYS A 36 10.25 -3.37 22.54
CA LYS A 36 11.16 -4.54 22.57
C LYS A 36 10.49 -5.83 23.02
N LYS A 37 9.28 -5.75 23.60
CA LYS A 37 8.57 -6.94 24.07
C LYS A 37 8.16 -7.81 22.87
N LYS A 38 8.70 -9.03 22.82
CA LYS A 38 8.47 -10.00 21.73
C LYS A 38 6.96 -10.19 21.47
N GLN A 39 6.20 -10.47 22.50
CA GLN A 39 4.76 -10.68 22.40
C GLN A 39 4.03 -9.49 21.75
N LYS A 40 4.37 -8.24 22.12
CA LYS A 40 3.74 -7.05 21.50
C LYS A 40 4.08 -6.90 20.01
N LEU A 41 5.28 -7.30 19.62
CA LEU A 41 5.70 -7.28 18.22
C LEU A 41 4.96 -8.34 17.42
N GLU A 42 4.78 -9.53 17.97
CA GLU A 42 4.02 -10.63 17.37
C GLU A 42 2.54 -10.23 17.21
N GLU A 43 1.90 -9.77 18.29
CA GLU A 43 0.52 -9.29 18.27
C GLU A 43 0.31 -8.22 17.19
N CYS A 44 1.19 -7.22 17.11
CA CYS A 44 1.07 -6.17 16.09
C CYS A 44 1.26 -6.71 14.66
N ALA A 45 2.19 -7.65 14.44
CA ALA A 45 2.38 -8.24 13.12
C ALA A 45 1.15 -9.06 12.71
N GLU A 46 0.60 -9.88 13.62
CA GLU A 46 -0.59 -10.67 13.36
C GLU A 46 -1.83 -9.80 13.11
N GLU A 47 -2.05 -8.76 13.92
CA GLU A 47 -3.12 -7.78 13.71
C GLU A 47 -3.00 -7.12 12.33
N THR A 48 -1.78 -6.70 11.95
CA THR A 48 -1.54 -6.03 10.68
C THR A 48 -1.79 -6.97 9.50
N LEU A 49 -1.27 -8.19 9.55
CA LEU A 49 -1.48 -9.21 8.51
C LEU A 49 -2.96 -9.64 8.44
N GLY A 50 -3.64 -9.72 9.58
CA GLY A 50 -5.07 -9.99 9.67
C GLY A 50 -5.90 -8.89 9.02
N TYR A 51 -5.55 -7.63 9.28
CA TYR A 51 -6.18 -6.47 8.64
C TYR A 51 -6.01 -6.47 7.11
N MET A 52 -4.86 -6.94 6.61
CA MET A 52 -4.59 -7.12 5.18
C MET A 52 -5.27 -8.37 4.58
N GLY A 53 -5.89 -9.24 5.40
CA GLY A 53 -6.51 -10.48 4.94
C GLY A 53 -5.52 -11.56 4.48
N ILE A 54 -4.26 -11.50 4.95
CA ILE A 54 -3.16 -12.41 4.57
C ILE A 54 -2.50 -13.12 5.76
N LEU A 55 -3.10 -13.07 6.96
CA LEU A 55 -2.50 -13.65 8.17
C LEU A 55 -2.21 -15.14 8.00
N GLU A 56 -3.14 -15.92 7.44
CA GLU A 56 -2.98 -17.36 7.30
C GLU A 56 -1.81 -17.75 6.39
N GLU A 57 -1.48 -16.92 5.40
CA GLU A 57 -0.33 -17.12 4.51
C GLU A 57 1.00 -16.90 5.23
N PHE A 58 1.06 -15.98 6.19
CA PHE A 58 2.31 -15.54 6.83
C PHE A 58 2.48 -16.02 8.27
N ARG A 59 1.45 -16.57 8.91
CA ARG A 59 1.48 -16.96 10.33
C ARG A 59 2.67 -17.84 10.68
N ASP A 60 2.85 -18.93 9.94
CA ASP A 60 3.93 -19.89 10.18
C ASP A 60 5.29 -19.42 9.64
N LEU A 61 5.29 -18.36 8.84
CA LEU A 61 6.48 -17.81 8.19
C LEU A 61 7.11 -16.65 8.95
N LEU A 62 6.51 -16.13 10.02
CA LEU A 62 6.98 -14.94 10.72
C LEU A 62 8.44 -14.98 11.14
N TYR A 63 8.95 -16.17 11.45
CA TYR A 63 10.34 -16.39 11.86
C TYR A 63 11.26 -16.85 10.71
N THR A 64 10.72 -17.05 9.52
CA THR A 64 11.51 -17.41 8.34
C THR A 64 12.32 -16.20 7.88
N ASP A 65 13.53 -16.43 7.38
CA ASP A 65 14.37 -15.39 6.83
C ASP A 65 13.67 -14.76 5.60
N ALA A 66 13.59 -13.42 5.60
CA ALA A 66 12.87 -12.69 4.57
C ALA A 66 13.50 -12.79 3.17
N SER A 67 14.74 -13.26 3.07
CA SER A 67 15.42 -13.52 1.78
C SER A 67 14.79 -14.67 0.98
N TYR A 68 14.03 -15.55 1.61
CA TYR A 68 13.31 -16.64 0.93
C TYR A 68 11.99 -16.22 0.31
N LEU A 69 11.50 -15.01 0.57
CA LEU A 69 10.25 -14.52 0.01
C LEU A 69 10.37 -14.26 -1.49
N ASN A 70 9.35 -14.64 -2.23
CA ASN A 70 9.20 -14.18 -3.61
C ASN A 70 8.85 -12.67 -3.64
N ARG A 71 8.90 -12.05 -4.83
CA ARG A 71 8.68 -10.59 -4.98
C ARG A 71 7.29 -10.15 -4.49
N SER A 72 6.26 -10.93 -4.76
CA SER A 72 4.89 -10.64 -4.31
C SER A 72 4.80 -10.66 -2.78
N GLN A 73 5.31 -11.71 -2.14
CA GLN A 73 5.35 -11.82 -0.68
C GLN A 73 6.20 -10.70 -0.04
N ALA A 74 7.34 -10.37 -0.65
CA ALA A 74 8.19 -9.27 -0.20
C ALA A 74 7.43 -7.92 -0.23
N GLN A 75 6.63 -7.68 -1.27
CA GLN A 75 5.81 -6.48 -1.38
C GLN A 75 4.74 -6.43 -0.27
N LEU A 76 4.07 -7.55 0.01
CA LEU A 76 3.11 -7.62 1.11
C LEU A 76 3.75 -7.34 2.47
N VAL A 77 4.97 -7.83 2.72
CA VAL A 77 5.73 -7.53 3.95
C VAL A 77 6.10 -6.05 4.01
N CYS A 78 6.46 -5.40 2.89
CA CYS A 78 6.72 -3.96 2.84
C CYS A 78 5.46 -3.14 3.15
N ILE A 79 4.30 -3.55 2.65
CA ILE A 79 3.01 -2.93 2.98
C ILE A 79 2.71 -3.12 4.48
N ALA A 80 2.81 -4.34 5.01
CA ALA A 80 2.59 -4.63 6.41
C ALA A 80 3.52 -3.81 7.32
N ARG A 81 4.80 -3.66 6.95
CA ARG A 81 5.76 -2.83 7.68
C ARG A 81 5.33 -1.35 7.77
N ALA A 82 4.79 -0.80 6.69
CA ALA A 82 4.29 0.58 6.68
C ALA A 82 3.04 0.73 7.55
N LEU A 83 2.12 -0.23 7.50
CA LEU A 83 0.87 -0.24 8.26
C LEU A 83 1.05 -0.49 9.76
N ALA A 84 2.05 -1.28 10.16
CA ALA A 84 2.34 -1.61 11.57
C ALA A 84 2.58 -0.36 12.44
N LEU A 85 2.99 0.75 11.84
CA LEU A 85 3.16 2.04 12.52
C LEU A 85 1.86 2.83 12.67
N ARG A 86 0.75 2.37 12.11
CA ARG A 86 -0.55 3.07 12.07
C ARG A 86 -0.37 4.52 11.61
N PRO A 87 0.15 4.74 10.38
CA PRO A 87 0.43 6.09 9.89
C PRO A 87 -0.87 6.88 9.68
N GLY A 88 -0.80 8.22 9.85
CA GLY A 88 -1.90 9.11 9.50
C GLY A 88 -1.96 9.43 7.99
N LEU A 89 -0.84 9.22 7.27
CA LEU A 89 -0.71 9.36 5.83
C LEU A 89 0.07 8.16 5.28
N LEU A 90 -0.46 7.51 4.26
CA LEU A 90 0.18 6.40 3.55
C LEU A 90 0.38 6.78 2.08
N LEU A 91 1.63 6.81 1.67
CA LEU A 91 2.04 7.04 0.28
C LEU A 91 2.37 5.68 -0.35
N MET A 92 1.79 5.36 -1.48
CA MET A 92 2.02 4.09 -2.16
C MET A 92 2.31 4.32 -3.65
N ASP A 93 3.39 3.73 -4.12
CA ASP A 93 3.78 3.78 -5.53
C ASP A 93 3.62 2.39 -6.15
N GLU A 94 2.63 2.22 -7.04
CA GLU A 94 2.29 0.97 -7.72
C GLU A 94 2.23 -0.26 -6.78
N PRO A 95 1.51 -0.19 -5.64
CA PRO A 95 1.61 -1.19 -4.58
C PRO A 95 1.19 -2.60 -4.99
N THR A 96 0.37 -2.73 -6.04
CA THR A 96 -0.17 -4.01 -6.52
C THR A 96 0.51 -4.55 -7.77
N ARG A 97 1.48 -3.82 -8.34
CA ARG A 97 2.12 -4.17 -9.62
C ARG A 97 2.75 -5.57 -9.64
N LEU A 98 3.26 -6.03 -8.51
CA LEU A 98 3.95 -7.33 -8.38
C LEU A 98 3.03 -8.45 -7.87
N LEU A 99 1.76 -8.16 -7.63
CA LEU A 99 0.80 -9.07 -7.04
C LEU A 99 -0.04 -9.74 -8.13
N ASP A 100 -0.49 -10.97 -7.86
CA ASP A 100 -1.55 -11.60 -8.65
C ASP A 100 -2.91 -10.91 -8.39
N SER A 101 -3.90 -11.19 -9.23
CA SER A 101 -5.21 -10.53 -9.19
C SER A 101 -5.94 -10.70 -7.86
N MET A 102 -5.88 -11.89 -7.25
CA MET A 102 -6.55 -12.14 -5.97
C MET A 102 -5.89 -11.36 -4.82
N THR A 103 -4.57 -11.36 -4.80
CA THR A 103 -3.80 -10.63 -3.79
C THR A 103 -3.94 -9.12 -3.98
N SER A 104 -3.97 -8.65 -5.23
CA SER A 104 -4.24 -7.25 -5.56
C SER A 104 -5.59 -6.80 -5.00
N MET A 105 -6.64 -7.59 -5.18
CA MET A 105 -7.98 -7.29 -4.63
C MET A 105 -7.96 -7.17 -3.11
N LYS A 106 -7.25 -8.06 -2.40
CA LYS A 106 -7.12 -7.96 -0.92
C LYS A 106 -6.46 -6.64 -0.50
N VAL A 107 -5.43 -6.21 -1.22
CA VAL A 107 -4.73 -4.94 -0.94
C VAL A 107 -5.64 -3.75 -1.28
N GLU A 108 -6.43 -3.80 -2.35
CA GLU A 108 -7.43 -2.78 -2.69
C GLU A 108 -8.53 -2.69 -1.62
N ASP A 109 -9.07 -3.82 -1.18
CA ASP A 109 -10.07 -3.89 -0.10
C ASP A 109 -9.50 -3.35 1.22
N MET A 110 -8.25 -3.67 1.51
CA MET A 110 -7.54 -3.12 2.67
C MET A 110 -7.45 -1.58 2.57
N MET A 111 -7.04 -1.03 1.42
CA MET A 111 -6.97 0.43 1.21
C MET A 111 -8.36 1.07 1.34
N PHE A 112 -9.40 0.46 0.76
CA PHE A 112 -10.77 0.94 0.86
C PHE A 112 -11.27 1.01 2.31
N ASN A 113 -10.89 0.06 3.15
CA ASN A 113 -11.23 0.07 4.57
C ASN A 113 -10.39 1.07 5.37
N LEU A 114 -9.08 1.16 5.05
CA LEU A 114 -8.12 2.00 5.75
C LEU A 114 -8.39 3.51 5.58
N LYS A 115 -8.99 3.94 4.47
CA LYS A 115 -9.27 5.37 4.20
C LYS A 115 -10.12 6.06 5.27
N LYS A 116 -10.77 5.32 6.15
CA LYS A 116 -11.54 5.85 7.29
C LYS A 116 -10.62 6.38 8.40
N ASP A 117 -9.43 5.81 8.52
CA ASP A 117 -8.50 6.05 9.63
C ASP A 117 -7.17 6.69 9.15
N CYS A 118 -6.88 6.64 7.84
CA CYS A 118 -5.63 7.08 7.26
C CYS A 118 -5.88 7.74 5.90
N THR A 119 -5.22 8.87 5.67
CA THR A 119 -5.18 9.45 4.32
C THR A 119 -4.26 8.60 3.44
N ILE A 120 -4.74 8.18 2.28
CA ILE A 120 -3.96 7.39 1.33
C ILE A 120 -3.75 8.20 0.06
N VAL A 121 -2.49 8.29 -0.38
CA VAL A 121 -2.13 8.78 -1.71
C VAL A 121 -1.46 7.64 -2.45
N VAL A 122 -2.06 7.19 -3.54
CA VAL A 122 -1.55 6.07 -4.32
C VAL A 122 -1.32 6.50 -5.77
N ALA A 123 -0.14 6.24 -6.29
CA ALA A 123 0.16 6.35 -7.72
C ALA A 123 -0.11 5.01 -8.39
N VAL A 124 -0.89 5.01 -9.47
CA VAL A 124 -1.25 3.81 -10.23
C VAL A 124 -1.34 4.10 -11.73
N HIS A 125 -1.04 3.09 -12.54
CA HIS A 125 -1.25 3.15 -14.00
C HIS A 125 -2.59 2.55 -14.44
N SER A 126 -3.39 2.03 -13.50
CA SER A 126 -4.69 1.41 -13.81
C SER A 126 -5.84 2.36 -13.49
N PRO A 127 -6.55 2.90 -14.52
CA PRO A 127 -7.76 3.66 -14.27
C PRO A 127 -8.81 2.85 -13.51
N GLN A 128 -8.93 1.54 -13.80
CA GLN A 128 -9.88 0.66 -13.12
C GLN A 128 -9.63 0.61 -11.60
N MET A 129 -8.36 0.52 -11.19
CA MET A 129 -8.00 0.56 -9.78
C MET A 129 -8.34 1.91 -9.16
N ALA A 130 -7.93 3.02 -9.80
CA ALA A 130 -8.27 4.37 -9.33
C ALA A 130 -9.79 4.55 -9.18
N GLY A 131 -10.58 4.11 -10.17
CA GLY A 131 -12.03 4.18 -10.15
C GLY A 131 -12.69 3.38 -9.02
N ARG A 132 -12.05 2.28 -8.54
CA ARG A 132 -12.59 1.45 -7.46
C ARG A 132 -12.28 1.99 -6.06
N ILE A 133 -11.08 2.52 -5.86
CA ILE A 133 -10.60 2.81 -4.50
C ILE A 133 -10.53 4.31 -4.16
N ALA A 134 -10.33 5.19 -5.15
CA ALA A 134 -10.07 6.60 -4.90
C ALA A 134 -11.37 7.44 -4.83
N GLU A 135 -11.41 8.37 -3.90
CA GLU A 135 -12.46 9.39 -3.79
C GLU A 135 -12.17 10.56 -4.72
N GLU A 136 -10.90 10.93 -4.81
CA GLU A 136 -10.39 11.94 -5.73
C GLU A 136 -9.24 11.35 -6.56
N THR A 137 -9.14 11.79 -7.81
CA THR A 137 -8.10 11.36 -8.74
C THR A 137 -7.42 12.59 -9.35
N ALA A 138 -6.10 12.52 -9.48
CA ALA A 138 -5.30 13.48 -10.23
C ALA A 138 -4.69 12.78 -11.43
N MET A 139 -4.97 13.27 -12.64
CA MET A 139 -4.26 12.85 -13.85
C MET A 139 -2.97 13.64 -13.98
N MET A 140 -1.86 12.92 -14.06
CA MET A 140 -0.52 13.50 -14.17
C MET A 140 0.15 13.05 -15.47
N GLU A 141 0.81 13.98 -16.13
CA GLU A 141 1.64 13.74 -17.30
C GLU A 141 2.85 14.67 -17.27
N ASP A 142 4.03 14.15 -17.57
CA ASP A 142 5.30 14.89 -17.59
C ASP A 142 5.54 15.78 -16.35
N GLY A 143 5.20 15.26 -15.17
CA GLY A 143 5.39 15.98 -13.91
C GLY A 143 4.37 17.08 -13.62
N THR A 144 3.34 17.22 -14.46
CA THR A 144 2.28 18.22 -14.32
C THR A 144 0.94 17.54 -14.04
N VAL A 145 0.16 18.11 -13.11
CA VAL A 145 -1.23 17.71 -12.91
C VAL A 145 -2.08 18.36 -14.00
N LEU A 146 -2.64 17.56 -14.90
CA LEU A 146 -3.49 18.02 -16.00
C LEU A 146 -4.92 18.27 -15.54
N GLU A 147 -5.42 17.37 -14.69
CA GLU A 147 -6.78 17.41 -14.19
C GLU A 147 -6.84 16.78 -12.80
N TRP A 148 -7.64 17.35 -11.91
CA TRP A 148 -7.87 16.84 -10.57
C TRP A 148 -9.30 17.10 -10.13
N GLY A 149 -9.91 16.12 -9.48
CA GLY A 149 -11.24 16.24 -8.95
C GLY A 149 -11.78 14.92 -8.40
N ARG A 150 -13.08 14.89 -8.17
CA ARG A 150 -13.74 13.64 -7.76
C ARG A 150 -13.53 12.57 -8.83
N THR A 151 -13.24 11.37 -8.41
CA THR A 151 -12.98 10.24 -9.32
C THR A 151 -14.14 10.02 -10.29
N SER A 152 -15.40 10.11 -9.83
CA SER A 152 -16.58 10.04 -10.69
C SER A 152 -16.56 11.09 -11.81
N ASP A 153 -16.18 12.31 -11.49
CA ASP A 153 -16.24 13.42 -12.45
C ASP A 153 -15.15 13.24 -13.53
N LEU A 154 -13.92 12.89 -13.12
CA LEU A 154 -12.85 12.57 -14.07
C LEU A 154 -13.17 11.40 -15.00
N PHE A 155 -13.90 10.42 -14.51
CA PHE A 155 -14.18 9.20 -15.27
C PHE A 155 -15.38 9.33 -16.20
N TYR A 156 -16.40 10.10 -15.83
CA TYR A 156 -17.61 10.27 -16.64
C TYR A 156 -17.67 11.59 -17.42
N HIS A 157 -16.94 12.60 -16.95
CA HIS A 157 -16.97 13.96 -17.53
C HIS A 157 -15.57 14.60 -17.56
N PRO A 158 -14.55 13.91 -18.14
CA PRO A 158 -13.19 14.45 -18.21
C PRO A 158 -13.20 15.80 -18.98
N GLN A 159 -12.45 16.76 -18.48
CA GLN A 159 -12.31 18.07 -19.11
C GLN A 159 -11.07 18.16 -19.99
N HIS A 160 -10.10 17.27 -19.77
CA HIS A 160 -8.85 17.23 -20.51
C HIS A 160 -8.82 16.05 -21.47
N LEU A 161 -8.40 16.28 -22.73
CA LEU A 161 -8.37 15.24 -23.77
C LEU A 161 -7.51 14.02 -23.38
N HIS A 162 -6.36 14.24 -22.74
CA HIS A 162 -5.50 13.15 -22.30
C HIS A 162 -6.14 12.32 -21.18
N THR A 163 -6.91 12.94 -20.28
CA THR A 163 -7.70 12.23 -19.28
C THR A 163 -8.76 11.36 -19.94
N GLU A 164 -9.49 11.90 -20.91
CA GLU A 164 -10.50 11.17 -21.69
C GLU A 164 -9.89 9.96 -22.40
N GLN A 165 -8.75 10.15 -23.08
CA GLN A 165 -8.03 9.07 -23.76
C GLN A 165 -7.54 8.01 -22.79
N PHE A 166 -6.99 8.42 -21.64
CA PHE A 166 -6.48 7.50 -20.63
C PHE A 166 -7.59 6.65 -20.03
N VAL A 167 -8.71 7.27 -19.67
CA VAL A 167 -9.87 6.55 -19.11
C VAL A 167 -10.51 5.65 -20.17
N SER A 168 -10.70 6.12 -21.40
CA SER A 168 -11.37 5.39 -22.49
C SER A 168 -10.51 4.25 -23.04
N SER A 169 -9.19 4.41 -23.13
CA SER A 169 -8.29 3.42 -23.76
C SER A 169 -8.21 2.06 -23.06
N LYS A 170 -8.74 1.94 -21.87
CA LYS A 170 -8.73 0.70 -21.08
C LYS A 170 -10.12 0.10 -20.84
N PHE A 171 -11.17 0.70 -21.41
CA PHE A 171 -12.52 0.12 -21.49
C PHE A 171 -12.82 -0.47 -22.89
N ALA A 172 -11.90 -0.36 -23.82
CA ALA A 172 -11.88 -1.05 -25.12
C ALA A 172 -10.96 -2.26 -25.05
#